data_9f063a24fd57f7a121419cdd7ec6d119
#
_entry.id   9f063a24fd57f7a121419cdd7ec6d119
#
_cell.length_a   1.000
_cell.length_b   1.000
_cell.length_c   1.000
_cell.angle_alpha   90.00
_cell.angle_beta   90.00
_cell.angle_gamma   90.00
#
_symmetry.space_group_name_H-M   'P 1'
#
loop_
_entity.id
_entity.type
_entity.pdbx_description
1 polymer ?
#
loop_
_entity_poly.entity_id
_entity_poly.type
_entity_poly.pdbx_seq_one_letter_code
_entity_poly.pdbx_strand_id
1 'polypeptide(L)'
;METTLLFALVIIVVALVFDYINGFHDAANSIATIVSTRVLSPGAAVIWAAFFNFIAFLVLGEAVAKTIGGGMVDLSVIPTAEQLLVLFCGVLGAIAWNLITWYYGIPSSSSHALVGGYAGAAITAAGFGVIIPAGWTLTLLFIVLSPLVGALLGFSIMLTVTWLLRNWSPGRVDRVFRRGQLVSAALFSLGHGGNDAQKTMGIIAAVLVATGLDPTATDDIPLWVVLSCHAAIGLGTLSGGWRIVHTMGSRITKLKPVGGFSAETAAAASIIGVTFGGIPVSTTHTITGAIVGVGATRRLSAVRWGVASTIVWAWVLTIPASAAISALCFVVARLFV
;
A
#
# COMPACT_ATOMS: atom_id res chain seq x y z
N MET A 1 25.55 -9.19 -22.14
CA MET A 1 25.48 -9.78 -20.79
C MET A 1 25.78 -8.79 -19.68
N GLU A 2 26.92 -8.08 -19.69
CA GLU A 2 27.25 -7.07 -18.67
C GLU A 2 26.30 -5.88 -18.63
N THR A 3 25.92 -5.32 -19.77
CA THR A 3 24.96 -4.22 -19.86
C THR A 3 23.58 -4.60 -19.35
N THR A 4 23.10 -5.81 -19.64
CA THR A 4 21.81 -6.33 -19.15
C THR A 4 21.81 -6.50 -17.63
N LEU A 5 22.91 -7.02 -17.08
CA LEU A 5 23.07 -7.18 -15.64
C LEU A 5 23.12 -5.83 -14.91
N LEU A 6 23.85 -4.86 -15.47
CA LEU A 6 23.89 -3.51 -14.93
C LEU A 6 22.51 -2.85 -14.94
N PHE A 7 21.75 -3.01 -16.02
CA PHE A 7 20.41 -2.46 -16.11
C PHE A 7 19.44 -3.13 -15.14
N ALA A 8 19.53 -4.46 -14.97
CA ALA A 8 18.77 -5.18 -13.94
C ALA A 8 19.05 -4.63 -12.54
N LEU A 9 20.31 -4.42 -12.20
CA LEU A 9 20.71 -3.83 -10.92
C LEU A 9 20.12 -2.44 -10.72
N VAL A 10 20.12 -1.60 -11.76
CA VAL A 10 19.49 -0.28 -11.72
C VAL A 10 17.99 -0.40 -11.44
N ILE A 11 17.29 -1.34 -12.09
CA ILE A 11 15.86 -1.55 -11.86
C ILE A 11 15.59 -2.00 -10.43
N ILE A 12 16.39 -2.92 -9.90
CA ILE A 12 16.26 -3.39 -8.50
C ILE A 12 16.44 -2.21 -7.54
N VAL A 13 17.45 -1.37 -7.73
CA VAL A 13 17.65 -0.17 -6.91
C VAL A 13 16.46 0.78 -7.01
N VAL A 14 15.94 1.04 -8.23
CA VAL A 14 14.77 1.90 -8.43
C VAL A 14 13.51 1.29 -7.81
N ALA A 15 13.35 -0.03 -7.84
CA ALA A 15 12.26 -0.71 -7.14
C ALA A 15 12.36 -0.56 -5.62
N LEU A 16 13.55 -0.67 -5.04
CA LEU A 16 13.77 -0.40 -3.62
C LEU A 16 13.54 1.08 -3.25
N VAL A 17 13.91 2.01 -4.14
CA VAL A 17 13.57 3.44 -3.98
C VAL A 17 12.05 3.64 -4.03
N PHE A 18 11.34 2.95 -4.92
CA PHE A 18 9.88 2.96 -4.92
C PHE A 18 9.33 2.46 -3.58
N ASP A 19 9.86 1.37 -3.05
CA ASP A 19 9.38 0.79 -1.78
C ASP A 19 9.67 1.72 -0.58
N TYR A 20 10.81 2.40 -0.59
CA TYR A 20 11.09 3.47 0.37
C TYR A 20 10.08 4.62 0.24
N ILE A 21 9.78 5.06 -0.99
CA ILE A 21 8.78 6.11 -1.24
C ILE A 21 7.38 5.64 -0.84
N ASN A 22 7.03 4.37 -1.09
CA ASN A 22 5.81 3.75 -0.61
C ASN A 22 5.72 3.81 0.92
N GLY A 23 6.77 3.36 1.62
CA GLY A 23 6.84 3.41 3.08
C GLY A 23 6.67 4.81 3.64
N PHE A 24 7.29 5.80 3.03
CA PHE A 24 7.19 7.19 3.46
C PHE A 24 5.86 7.85 3.08
N HIS A 25 5.31 7.58 1.90
CA HIS A 25 4.00 8.05 1.45
C HIS A 25 2.89 7.47 2.33
N ASP A 26 2.94 6.16 2.55
CA ASP A 26 1.92 5.39 3.24
C ASP A 26 2.19 5.24 4.76
N ALA A 27 3.26 5.87 5.29
CA ALA A 27 3.44 6.02 6.74
C ALA A 27 2.17 6.56 7.42
N ALA A 28 1.44 7.44 6.71
CA ALA A 28 0.19 8.00 7.18
C ALA A 28 -0.86 6.92 7.51
N ASN A 29 -0.90 5.83 6.77
CA ASN A 29 -1.84 4.73 7.00
C ASN A 29 -1.61 4.10 8.38
N SER A 30 -0.33 3.93 8.75
CA SER A 30 0.09 3.30 10.02
C SER A 30 0.06 4.26 11.21
N ILE A 31 0.28 5.57 11.01
CA ILE A 31 0.49 6.48 12.14
C ILE A 31 -0.56 7.57 12.31
N ALA A 32 -1.38 7.88 11.28
CA ALA A 32 -2.31 9.01 11.36
C ALA A 32 -3.32 8.90 12.50
N THR A 33 -3.83 7.71 12.74
CA THR A 33 -4.79 7.41 13.81
C THR A 33 -4.16 7.55 15.20
N ILE A 34 -3.01 6.92 15.44
CA ILE A 34 -2.34 6.90 16.75
C ILE A 34 -1.73 8.26 17.13
N VAL A 35 -1.29 9.04 16.14
CA VAL A 35 -0.81 10.41 16.34
C VAL A 35 -1.99 11.36 16.59
N SER A 36 -3.08 11.25 15.82
CA SER A 36 -4.26 12.12 15.98
C SER A 36 -4.98 11.91 17.31
N THR A 37 -4.97 10.70 17.84
CA THR A 37 -5.50 10.37 19.17
C THR A 37 -4.54 10.70 20.31
N ARG A 38 -3.30 11.13 19.99
CA ARG A 38 -2.24 11.47 20.95
C ARG A 38 -1.86 10.29 21.87
N VAL A 39 -1.92 9.08 21.36
CA VAL A 39 -1.44 7.87 22.07
C VAL A 39 0.08 7.80 22.02
N LEU A 40 0.66 8.06 20.85
CA LEU A 40 2.10 8.22 20.66
C LEU A 40 2.43 9.62 20.13
N SER A 41 3.62 10.10 20.47
CA SER A 41 4.21 11.27 19.78
C SER A 41 4.54 10.91 18.33
N PRO A 42 4.62 11.90 17.43
CA PRO A 42 4.94 11.65 16.02
C PRO A 42 6.20 10.80 15.81
N GLY A 43 7.31 11.13 16.50
CA GLY A 43 8.57 10.36 16.39
C GLY A 43 8.45 8.94 16.92
N ALA A 44 7.75 8.71 18.06
CA ALA A 44 7.52 7.37 18.57
C ALA A 44 6.61 6.55 17.65
N ALA A 45 5.63 7.18 17.00
CA ALA A 45 4.70 6.51 16.11
C ALA A 45 5.41 5.99 14.85
N VAL A 46 6.31 6.76 14.23
CA VAL A 46 7.06 6.28 13.05
C VAL A 46 8.01 5.15 13.39
N ILE A 47 8.68 5.20 14.56
CA ILE A 47 9.55 4.11 15.02
C ILE A 47 8.73 2.84 15.26
N TRP A 48 7.58 2.97 15.93
CA TRP A 48 6.67 1.87 16.18
C TRP A 48 6.18 1.22 14.89
N ALA A 49 5.68 2.03 13.96
CA ALA A 49 5.18 1.54 12.68
C ALA A 49 6.28 0.92 11.81
N ALA A 50 7.45 1.56 11.71
CA ALA A 50 8.58 1.06 10.94
C ALA A 50 9.09 -0.29 11.44
N PHE A 51 9.16 -0.48 12.77
CA PHE A 51 9.54 -1.76 13.35
C PHE A 51 8.58 -2.88 12.94
N PHE A 52 7.26 -2.66 13.06
CA PHE A 52 6.27 -3.67 12.70
C PHE A 52 6.14 -3.87 11.18
N ASN A 53 6.34 -2.84 10.36
CA ASN A 53 6.44 -2.98 8.91
C ASN A 53 7.65 -3.85 8.52
N PHE A 54 8.80 -3.64 9.18
CA PHE A 54 10.00 -4.42 8.90
C PHE A 54 9.84 -5.90 9.26
N ILE A 55 9.34 -6.22 10.45
CA ILE A 55 9.22 -7.61 10.90
C ILE A 55 8.03 -8.37 10.31
N ALA A 56 7.23 -7.74 9.45
CA ALA A 56 6.04 -8.33 8.86
C ALA A 56 6.34 -9.62 8.06
N PHE A 57 7.54 -9.76 7.50
CA PHE A 57 7.98 -10.96 6.78
C PHE A 57 7.97 -12.24 7.64
N LEU A 58 8.09 -12.11 8.96
CA LEU A 58 8.05 -13.25 9.88
C LEU A 58 6.64 -13.88 9.99
N VAL A 59 5.58 -13.14 9.61
CA VAL A 59 4.20 -13.54 9.83
C VAL A 59 3.44 -13.74 8.52
N LEU A 60 3.67 -12.85 7.55
CA LEU A 60 2.94 -12.81 6.29
C LEU A 60 3.84 -13.34 5.18
N GLY A 61 3.46 -14.44 4.56
CA GLY A 61 4.22 -15.10 3.49
C GLY A 61 4.39 -14.22 2.23
N GLU A 62 4.51 -14.83 1.06
CA GLU A 62 4.91 -14.17 -0.21
C GLU A 62 3.80 -14.22 -1.28
N ALA A 63 2.57 -14.55 -0.90
CA ALA A 63 1.49 -14.82 -1.85
C ALA A 63 1.15 -13.60 -2.74
N VAL A 64 1.21 -12.38 -2.19
CA VAL A 64 0.98 -11.14 -2.96
C VAL A 64 2.11 -10.88 -3.95
N ALA A 65 3.36 -11.21 -3.58
CA ALA A 65 4.51 -11.03 -4.48
C ALA A 65 4.38 -11.90 -5.74
N LYS A 66 3.92 -13.13 -5.59
CA LYS A 66 3.64 -14.04 -6.72
C LYS A 66 2.56 -13.48 -7.64
N THR A 67 1.50 -12.89 -7.07
CA THR A 67 0.44 -12.25 -7.86
C THR A 67 0.98 -11.06 -8.68
N ILE A 68 1.83 -10.22 -8.10
CA ILE A 68 2.40 -9.06 -8.81
C ILE A 68 3.44 -9.51 -9.84
N GLY A 69 4.33 -10.43 -9.48
CA GLY A 69 5.45 -10.86 -10.31
C GLY A 69 5.04 -11.63 -11.57
N GLY A 70 4.01 -12.48 -11.48
CA GLY A 70 3.58 -13.31 -12.61
C GLY A 70 2.07 -13.31 -12.89
N GLY A 71 1.25 -12.69 -12.04
CA GLY A 71 -0.22 -12.76 -12.14
C GLY A 71 -0.91 -11.52 -12.72
N MET A 72 -0.18 -10.43 -13.03
CA MET A 72 -0.77 -9.17 -13.52
C MET A 72 -0.47 -8.88 -14.98
N VAL A 73 0.75 -9.17 -15.41
CA VAL A 73 1.26 -8.91 -16.77
C VAL A 73 2.00 -10.14 -17.25
N ASP A 74 1.67 -10.59 -18.45
CA ASP A 74 2.38 -11.67 -19.12
C ASP A 74 3.60 -11.08 -19.85
N LEU A 75 4.76 -11.15 -19.20
CA LEU A 75 6.01 -10.68 -19.79
C LEU A 75 6.46 -11.51 -20.99
N SER A 76 6.01 -12.76 -21.12
CA SER A 76 6.41 -13.65 -22.23
C SER A 76 5.93 -13.15 -23.61
N VAL A 77 4.84 -12.35 -23.62
CA VAL A 77 4.28 -11.72 -24.83
C VAL A 77 5.08 -10.50 -25.25
N ILE A 78 5.89 -9.92 -24.33
CA ILE A 78 6.70 -8.73 -24.57
C ILE A 78 8.06 -9.16 -25.14
N PRO A 79 8.57 -8.51 -26.21
CA PRO A 79 9.91 -8.78 -26.72
C PRO A 79 10.96 -8.72 -25.59
N THR A 80 11.82 -9.74 -25.50
CA THR A 80 12.80 -9.89 -24.40
C THR A 80 13.65 -8.65 -24.20
N ALA A 81 14.01 -7.95 -25.28
CA ALA A 81 14.76 -6.69 -25.21
C ALA A 81 14.00 -5.55 -24.50
N GLU A 82 12.66 -5.60 -24.46
CA GLU A 82 11.82 -4.55 -23.89
C GLU A 82 11.29 -4.91 -22.49
N GLN A 83 11.37 -6.16 -22.03
CA GLN A 83 10.82 -6.59 -20.73
C GLN A 83 11.39 -5.79 -19.56
N LEU A 84 12.71 -5.60 -19.52
CA LEU A 84 13.36 -4.80 -18.48
C LEU A 84 12.96 -3.32 -18.56
N LEU A 85 12.79 -2.79 -19.77
CA LEU A 85 12.37 -1.41 -19.98
C LEU A 85 10.93 -1.19 -19.47
N VAL A 86 10.04 -2.16 -19.68
CA VAL A 86 8.66 -2.16 -19.13
C VAL A 86 8.69 -2.11 -17.61
N LEU A 87 9.46 -2.96 -16.94
CA LEU A 87 9.59 -2.98 -15.49
C LEU A 87 10.16 -1.65 -14.97
N PHE A 88 11.21 -1.14 -15.60
CA PHE A 88 11.82 0.15 -15.23
C PHE A 88 10.83 1.32 -15.34
N CYS A 89 10.20 1.49 -16.50
CA CYS A 89 9.26 2.58 -16.74
C CYS A 89 7.99 2.45 -15.88
N GLY A 90 7.55 1.21 -15.61
CA GLY A 90 6.43 0.93 -14.72
C GLY A 90 6.67 1.45 -13.30
N VAL A 91 7.84 1.15 -12.75
CA VAL A 91 8.23 1.63 -11.41
C VAL A 91 8.42 3.15 -11.40
N LEU A 92 9.06 3.74 -12.43
CA LEU A 92 9.22 5.20 -12.51
C LEU A 92 7.87 5.93 -12.57
N GLY A 93 6.88 5.41 -13.31
CA GLY A 93 5.53 5.98 -13.34
C GLY A 93 4.86 5.97 -11.97
N ALA A 94 5.04 4.89 -11.23
CA ALA A 94 4.54 4.76 -9.86
C ALA A 94 5.23 5.74 -8.89
N ILE A 95 6.55 5.86 -8.97
CA ILE A 95 7.33 6.83 -8.17
C ILE A 95 6.84 8.26 -8.45
N ALA A 96 6.74 8.64 -9.72
CA ALA A 96 6.32 9.98 -10.11
C ALA A 96 4.92 10.30 -9.56
N TRP A 97 3.96 9.38 -9.68
CA TRP A 97 2.61 9.57 -9.15
C TRP A 97 2.60 9.67 -7.62
N ASN A 98 3.34 8.81 -6.91
CA ASN A 98 3.45 8.87 -5.46
C ASN A 98 4.04 10.20 -4.99
N LEU A 99 5.07 10.72 -5.64
CA LEU A 99 5.65 12.01 -5.29
C LEU A 99 4.71 13.18 -5.55
N ILE A 100 3.94 13.14 -6.67
CA ILE A 100 2.92 14.15 -6.98
C ILE A 100 1.85 14.15 -5.87
N THR A 101 1.27 13.01 -5.56
CA THR A 101 0.19 12.92 -4.56
C THR A 101 0.68 13.24 -3.16
N TRP A 102 1.90 12.86 -2.81
CA TRP A 102 2.52 13.26 -1.55
C TRP A 102 2.73 14.78 -1.48
N TYR A 103 3.20 15.42 -2.55
CA TYR A 103 3.42 16.85 -2.57
C TYR A 103 2.13 17.63 -2.26
N TYR A 104 0.99 17.18 -2.80
CA TYR A 104 -0.32 17.77 -2.54
C TYR A 104 -0.98 17.26 -1.24
N GLY A 105 -0.37 16.31 -0.53
CA GLY A 105 -0.94 15.72 0.70
C GLY A 105 -2.21 14.91 0.46
N ILE A 106 -2.32 14.30 -0.71
CA ILE A 106 -3.47 13.50 -1.15
C ILE A 106 -3.19 12.03 -0.82
N PRO A 107 -3.98 11.38 0.04
CA PRO A 107 -3.81 9.96 0.34
C PRO A 107 -4.31 9.10 -0.84
N SER A 108 -3.39 8.83 -1.77
CA SER A 108 -3.58 7.89 -2.88
C SER A 108 -3.08 6.49 -2.50
N SER A 109 -3.15 5.54 -3.42
CA SER A 109 -2.67 4.17 -3.22
C SER A 109 -1.37 3.94 -3.99
N SER A 110 -0.27 3.74 -3.27
CA SER A 110 1.02 3.36 -3.86
C SER A 110 0.93 2.02 -4.59
N SER A 111 0.10 1.09 -4.10
CA SER A 111 -0.18 -0.19 -4.76
C SER A 111 -0.83 -0.01 -6.13
N HIS A 112 -1.85 0.85 -6.22
CA HIS A 112 -2.51 1.13 -7.49
C HIS A 112 -1.61 1.91 -8.44
N ALA A 113 -0.74 2.78 -7.91
CA ALA A 113 0.26 3.48 -8.71
C ALA A 113 1.23 2.48 -9.34
N LEU A 114 1.71 1.47 -8.59
CA LEU A 114 2.60 0.44 -9.11
C LEU A 114 1.91 -0.43 -10.17
N VAL A 115 0.72 -0.94 -9.87
CA VAL A 115 -0.04 -1.78 -10.81
C VAL A 115 -0.40 -1.00 -12.07
N GLY A 116 -0.84 0.26 -11.94
CA GLY A 116 -1.12 1.13 -13.07
C GLY A 116 0.11 1.43 -13.90
N GLY A 117 1.23 1.78 -13.25
CA GLY A 117 2.50 2.05 -13.93
C GLY A 117 3.01 0.82 -14.70
N TYR A 118 3.01 -0.35 -14.05
CA TYR A 118 3.43 -1.60 -14.69
C TYR A 118 2.58 -1.95 -15.92
N ALA A 119 1.25 -1.87 -15.77
CA ALA A 119 0.34 -2.11 -16.88
C ALA A 119 0.48 -1.08 -18.01
N GLY A 120 0.65 0.20 -17.68
CA GLY A 120 0.78 1.26 -18.67
C GLY A 120 2.00 1.06 -19.58
N ALA A 121 3.16 0.73 -19.01
CA ALA A 121 4.36 0.40 -19.79
C ALA A 121 4.17 -0.86 -20.62
N ALA A 122 3.60 -1.93 -20.02
CA ALA A 122 3.38 -3.20 -20.69
C ALA A 122 2.39 -3.09 -21.88
N ILE A 123 1.27 -2.40 -21.67
CA ILE A 123 0.27 -2.16 -22.75
C ILE A 123 0.91 -1.34 -23.89
N THR A 124 1.76 -0.37 -23.57
CA THR A 124 2.45 0.44 -24.57
C THR A 124 3.46 -0.38 -25.36
N ALA A 125 4.09 -1.38 -24.74
CA ALA A 125 5.06 -2.27 -25.38
C ALA A 125 4.38 -3.27 -26.32
N ALA A 126 3.32 -3.94 -25.92
CA ALA A 126 2.76 -5.08 -26.65
C ALA A 126 1.21 -5.13 -26.71
N GLY A 127 0.54 -4.02 -26.36
CA GLY A 127 -0.93 -3.91 -26.42
C GLY A 127 -1.63 -4.57 -25.24
N PHE A 128 -2.97 -4.56 -25.26
CA PHE A 128 -3.79 -5.05 -24.14
C PHE A 128 -3.70 -6.58 -23.90
N GLY A 129 -3.20 -7.35 -24.87
CA GLY A 129 -3.05 -8.79 -24.74
C GLY A 129 -2.08 -9.24 -23.65
N VAL A 130 -1.25 -8.32 -23.14
CA VAL A 130 -0.31 -8.62 -22.04
C VAL A 130 -0.98 -8.68 -20.65
N ILE A 131 -2.21 -8.21 -20.54
CA ILE A 131 -2.94 -8.14 -19.28
C ILE A 131 -3.51 -9.50 -18.91
N ILE A 132 -3.18 -10.00 -17.72
CA ILE A 132 -3.71 -11.26 -17.19
C ILE A 132 -5.04 -10.97 -16.49
N PRO A 133 -6.21 -11.36 -17.03
CA PRO A 133 -7.51 -10.94 -16.51
C PRO A 133 -7.77 -11.35 -15.06
N ALA A 134 -7.25 -12.51 -14.63
CA ALA A 134 -7.50 -13.06 -13.30
C ALA A 134 -6.97 -12.11 -12.18
N GLY A 135 -5.70 -11.68 -12.27
CA GLY A 135 -5.11 -10.76 -11.30
C GLY A 135 -5.79 -9.39 -11.31
N TRP A 136 -6.12 -8.90 -12.51
CA TRP A 136 -6.80 -7.61 -12.66
C TRP A 136 -8.22 -7.61 -12.13
N THR A 137 -8.99 -8.67 -12.38
CA THR A 137 -10.37 -8.78 -11.87
C THR A 137 -10.40 -8.71 -10.35
N LEU A 138 -9.50 -9.44 -9.67
CA LEU A 138 -9.39 -9.38 -8.21
C LEU A 138 -8.96 -8.00 -7.74
N THR A 139 -7.94 -7.42 -8.35
CA THR A 139 -7.44 -6.09 -7.96
C THR A 139 -8.54 -5.04 -8.11
N LEU A 140 -9.23 -4.97 -9.25
CA LEU A 140 -10.31 -4.01 -9.50
C LEU A 140 -11.50 -4.22 -8.54
N LEU A 141 -11.86 -5.47 -8.26
CA LEU A 141 -12.90 -5.79 -7.27
C LEU A 141 -12.53 -5.26 -5.89
N PHE A 142 -11.29 -5.45 -5.45
CA PHE A 142 -10.83 -5.01 -4.14
C PHE A 142 -10.57 -3.51 -4.04
N ILE A 143 -10.50 -2.76 -5.15
CA ILE A 143 -10.54 -1.28 -5.11
C ILE A 143 -11.83 -0.80 -4.43
N VAL A 144 -12.95 -1.48 -4.71
CA VAL A 144 -14.26 -1.15 -4.14
C VAL A 144 -14.50 -1.88 -2.83
N LEU A 145 -14.18 -3.17 -2.76
CA LEU A 145 -14.48 -3.99 -1.58
C LEU A 145 -13.63 -3.60 -0.37
N SER A 146 -12.35 -3.28 -0.54
CA SER A 146 -11.48 -3.01 0.62
C SER A 146 -11.93 -1.81 1.45
N PRO A 147 -12.28 -0.63 0.89
CA PRO A 147 -12.80 0.46 1.70
C PRO A 147 -14.19 0.16 2.27
N LEU A 148 -15.05 -0.59 1.57
CA LEU A 148 -16.38 -0.97 2.07
C LEU A 148 -16.26 -1.94 3.26
N VAL A 149 -15.42 -2.97 3.14
CA VAL A 149 -15.16 -3.92 4.24
C VAL A 149 -14.53 -3.20 5.42
N GLY A 150 -13.53 -2.33 5.15
CA GLY A 150 -12.94 -1.49 6.19
C GLY A 150 -13.99 -0.64 6.92
N ALA A 151 -14.89 0.02 6.18
CA ALA A 151 -15.95 0.84 6.74
C ALA A 151 -16.95 0.01 7.56
N LEU A 152 -17.39 -1.13 7.04
CA LEU A 152 -18.33 -2.01 7.71
C LEU A 152 -17.74 -2.59 9.00
N LEU A 153 -16.51 -3.09 8.96
CA LEU A 153 -15.81 -3.61 10.13
C LEU A 153 -15.53 -2.50 11.15
N GLY A 154 -15.04 -1.34 10.71
CA GLY A 154 -14.80 -0.20 11.59
C GLY A 154 -16.05 0.28 12.30
N PHE A 155 -17.17 0.38 11.57
CA PHE A 155 -18.48 0.68 12.13
C PHE A 155 -18.92 -0.39 13.15
N SER A 156 -18.86 -1.66 12.78
CA SER A 156 -19.33 -2.77 13.62
C SER A 156 -18.50 -2.91 14.89
N ILE A 157 -17.16 -2.85 14.80
CA ILE A 157 -16.26 -2.93 15.95
C ILE A 157 -16.52 -1.74 16.90
N MET A 158 -16.62 -0.52 16.38
CA MET A 158 -16.87 0.66 17.20
C MET A 158 -18.23 0.60 17.90
N LEU A 159 -19.27 0.12 17.20
CA LEU A 159 -20.61 -0.06 17.78
C LEU A 159 -20.58 -1.11 18.89
N THR A 160 -19.98 -2.25 18.62
CA THR A 160 -19.84 -3.35 19.59
C THR A 160 -19.11 -2.91 20.86
N VAL A 161 -17.96 -2.25 20.69
CA VAL A 161 -17.18 -1.72 21.82
C VAL A 161 -17.99 -0.69 22.61
N THR A 162 -18.70 0.21 21.94
CA THR A 162 -19.53 1.22 22.60
C THR A 162 -20.67 0.57 23.40
N TRP A 163 -21.30 -0.47 22.85
CA TRP A 163 -22.38 -1.19 23.51
C TRP A 163 -21.88 -2.00 24.72
N LEU A 164 -20.78 -2.72 24.57
CA LEU A 164 -20.20 -3.54 25.65
C LEU A 164 -19.73 -2.67 26.82
N LEU A 165 -19.18 -1.50 26.54
CA LEU A 165 -18.57 -0.62 27.53
C LEU A 165 -19.46 0.55 27.94
N ARG A 166 -20.74 0.52 27.60
CA ARG A 166 -21.71 1.60 27.90
C ARG A 166 -21.78 2.00 29.40
N ASN A 167 -21.45 1.06 30.26
CA ASN A 167 -21.47 1.26 31.74
C ASN A 167 -20.10 1.69 32.29
N TRP A 168 -19.07 1.81 31.45
CA TRP A 168 -17.75 2.23 31.91
C TRP A 168 -17.62 3.76 31.93
N SER A 169 -16.86 4.26 32.92
CA SER A 169 -16.54 5.68 32.91
C SER A 169 -15.66 6.05 31.71
N PRO A 170 -15.85 7.26 31.12
CA PRO A 170 -15.05 7.70 29.97
C PRO A 170 -13.54 7.65 30.19
N GLY A 171 -13.07 7.95 31.42
CA GLY A 171 -11.65 7.90 31.76
C GLY A 171 -11.09 6.46 31.79
N ARG A 172 -11.90 5.47 32.18
CA ARG A 172 -11.51 4.06 32.13
C ARG A 172 -11.40 3.58 30.69
N VAL A 173 -12.37 3.92 29.86
CA VAL A 173 -12.35 3.61 28.41
C VAL A 173 -11.10 4.21 27.75
N ASP A 174 -10.84 5.51 27.97
CA ASP A 174 -9.66 6.18 27.39
C ASP A 174 -8.35 5.48 27.79
N ARG A 175 -8.17 5.18 29.07
CA ARG A 175 -6.96 4.52 29.58
C ARG A 175 -6.75 3.13 28.97
N VAL A 176 -7.80 2.32 28.83
CA VAL A 176 -7.71 0.97 28.27
C VAL A 176 -7.40 1.04 26.78
N PHE A 177 -8.10 1.92 26.04
CA PHE A 177 -7.93 2.00 24.59
C PHE A 177 -6.65 2.74 24.15
N ARG A 178 -6.05 3.55 24.98
CA ARG A 178 -4.67 4.04 24.73
C ARG A 178 -3.67 2.88 24.68
N ARG A 179 -3.81 1.88 25.54
CA ARG A 179 -2.96 0.69 25.49
C ARG A 179 -3.37 -0.26 24.37
N GLY A 180 -4.67 -0.46 24.18
CA GLY A 180 -5.20 -1.27 23.08
C GLY A 180 -4.79 -0.75 21.70
N GLN A 181 -4.73 0.58 21.55
CA GLN A 181 -4.33 1.20 20.29
C GLN A 181 -2.84 0.98 19.93
N LEU A 182 -1.96 0.76 20.91
CA LEU A 182 -0.59 0.32 20.62
C LEU A 182 -0.58 -1.04 19.90
N VAL A 183 -1.44 -1.96 20.37
CA VAL A 183 -1.55 -3.29 19.76
C VAL A 183 -2.21 -3.23 18.38
N SER A 184 -3.32 -2.50 18.24
CA SER A 184 -3.99 -2.39 16.93
C SER A 184 -3.12 -1.69 15.88
N ALA A 185 -2.36 -0.66 16.27
CA ALA A 185 -1.41 0.01 15.38
C ALA A 185 -0.25 -0.92 14.98
N ALA A 186 0.23 -1.78 15.88
CA ALA A 186 1.23 -2.80 15.58
C ALA A 186 0.69 -3.82 14.56
N LEU A 187 -0.52 -4.35 14.80
CA LEU A 187 -1.17 -5.30 13.89
C LEU A 187 -1.45 -4.67 12.52
N PHE A 188 -1.89 -3.42 12.50
CA PHE A 188 -2.09 -2.70 11.24
C PHE A 188 -0.78 -2.54 10.48
N SER A 189 0.30 -2.12 11.16
CA SER A 189 1.62 -1.97 10.55
C SER A 189 2.17 -3.30 10.04
N LEU A 190 1.98 -4.41 10.77
CA LEU A 190 2.31 -5.76 10.27
C LEU A 190 1.56 -6.06 8.96
N GLY A 191 0.23 -5.85 8.94
CA GLY A 191 -0.58 -6.06 7.74
C GLY A 191 -0.15 -5.16 6.58
N HIS A 192 0.13 -3.88 6.86
CA HIS A 192 0.58 -2.90 5.88
C HIS A 192 1.93 -3.28 5.27
N GLY A 193 2.96 -3.44 6.10
CA GLY A 193 4.31 -3.80 5.62
C GLY A 193 4.32 -5.12 4.86
N GLY A 194 3.62 -6.14 5.39
CA GLY A 194 3.56 -7.44 4.75
C GLY A 194 2.77 -7.49 3.45
N ASN A 195 1.76 -6.63 3.24
CA ASN A 195 1.07 -6.54 1.95
C ASN A 195 1.85 -5.67 0.95
N ASP A 196 2.38 -4.53 1.39
CA ASP A 196 2.94 -3.54 0.49
C ASP A 196 4.37 -3.87 0.05
N ALA A 197 5.25 -4.37 0.93
CA ALA A 197 6.59 -4.80 0.54
C ALA A 197 6.56 -5.95 -0.50
N GLN A 198 5.59 -6.85 -0.39
CA GLN A 198 5.44 -7.95 -1.34
C GLN A 198 5.22 -7.49 -2.79
N LYS A 199 4.65 -6.30 -3.00
CA LYS A 199 4.43 -5.79 -4.36
C LYS A 199 5.75 -5.43 -5.04
N THR A 200 6.66 -4.83 -4.30
CA THR A 200 8.03 -4.56 -4.76
C THR A 200 8.84 -5.85 -4.94
N MET A 201 8.67 -6.81 -4.03
CA MET A 201 9.27 -8.15 -4.20
C MET A 201 8.85 -8.78 -5.53
N GLY A 202 7.57 -8.71 -5.89
CA GLY A 202 7.07 -9.23 -7.17
C GLY A 202 7.72 -8.58 -8.38
N ILE A 203 7.93 -7.25 -8.35
CA ILE A 203 8.66 -6.55 -9.43
C ILE A 203 10.13 -7.01 -9.50
N ILE A 204 10.82 -7.12 -8.37
CA ILE A 204 12.22 -7.59 -8.35
C ILE A 204 12.30 -9.03 -8.84
N ALA A 205 11.38 -9.90 -8.42
CA ALA A 205 11.29 -11.28 -8.90
C ALA A 205 11.08 -11.33 -10.43
N ALA A 206 10.21 -10.49 -10.97
CA ALA A 206 10.02 -10.39 -12.41
C ALA A 206 11.30 -9.93 -13.16
N VAL A 207 12.10 -9.04 -12.56
CA VAL A 207 13.44 -8.65 -13.11
C VAL A 207 14.39 -9.85 -13.11
N LEU A 208 14.43 -10.62 -12.03
CA LEU A 208 15.30 -11.80 -11.92
C LEU A 208 14.94 -12.87 -12.95
N VAL A 209 13.65 -13.12 -13.17
CA VAL A 209 13.15 -14.03 -14.21
C VAL A 209 13.46 -13.50 -15.60
N ALA A 210 13.16 -12.24 -15.90
CA ALA A 210 13.38 -11.62 -17.21
C ALA A 210 14.86 -11.61 -17.64
N THR A 211 15.77 -11.58 -16.69
CA THR A 211 17.23 -11.64 -16.94
C THR A 211 17.78 -13.05 -16.95
N GLY A 212 17.01 -14.05 -16.56
CA GLY A 212 17.47 -15.42 -16.37
C GLY A 212 18.43 -15.62 -15.18
N LEU A 213 18.59 -14.62 -14.30
CA LEU A 213 19.42 -14.72 -13.10
C LEU A 213 18.82 -15.70 -12.09
N ASP A 214 17.50 -15.71 -11.97
CA ASP A 214 16.77 -16.67 -11.16
C ASP A 214 15.39 -16.94 -11.84
N PRO A 215 15.29 -17.98 -12.65
CA PRO A 215 14.05 -18.32 -13.33
C PRO A 215 12.90 -18.73 -12.41
N THR A 216 13.18 -19.03 -11.15
CA THR A 216 12.19 -19.48 -10.15
C THR A 216 11.78 -18.37 -9.20
N ALA A 217 12.36 -17.19 -9.32
CA ALA A 217 12.17 -16.09 -8.36
C ALA A 217 10.70 -15.63 -8.16
N THR A 218 9.81 -15.88 -9.12
CA THR A 218 8.37 -15.61 -8.96
C THR A 218 7.64 -16.66 -8.13
N ASP A 219 8.19 -17.87 -8.04
CA ASP A 219 7.61 -18.97 -7.28
C ASP A 219 8.23 -19.11 -5.89
N ASP A 220 9.53 -18.82 -5.78
CA ASP A 220 10.32 -18.85 -4.55
C ASP A 220 11.16 -17.58 -4.43
N ILE A 221 10.64 -16.60 -3.69
CA ILE A 221 11.26 -15.28 -3.59
C ILE A 221 12.55 -15.37 -2.76
N PRO A 222 13.71 -14.97 -3.31
CA PRO A 222 14.96 -15.01 -2.56
C PRO A 222 14.92 -14.19 -1.27
N LEU A 223 15.44 -14.72 -0.16
CA LEU A 223 15.39 -14.07 1.15
C LEU A 223 15.98 -12.66 1.15
N TRP A 224 17.03 -12.40 0.35
CA TRP A 224 17.62 -11.07 0.25
C TRP A 224 16.63 -10.05 -0.34
N VAL A 225 15.76 -10.46 -1.27
CA VAL A 225 14.67 -9.63 -1.82
C VAL A 225 13.67 -9.30 -0.72
N VAL A 226 13.24 -10.32 0.04
CA VAL A 226 12.32 -10.17 1.17
C VAL A 226 12.87 -9.15 2.17
N LEU A 227 14.11 -9.33 2.63
CA LEU A 227 14.73 -8.46 3.63
C LEU A 227 14.97 -7.05 3.12
N SER A 228 15.40 -6.88 1.86
CA SER A 228 15.68 -5.56 1.29
C SER A 228 14.40 -4.75 1.11
N CYS A 229 13.29 -5.35 0.67
CA CYS A 229 12.01 -4.68 0.54
C CYS A 229 11.44 -4.29 1.92
N HIS A 230 11.43 -5.20 2.90
CA HIS A 230 10.98 -4.85 4.25
C HIS A 230 11.87 -3.78 4.91
N ALA A 231 13.17 -3.78 4.63
CA ALA A 231 14.07 -2.72 5.10
C ALA A 231 13.73 -1.39 4.41
N ALA A 232 13.51 -1.38 3.10
CA ALA A 232 13.19 -0.18 2.35
C ALA A 232 11.87 0.47 2.82
N ILE A 233 10.79 -0.32 2.95
CA ILE A 233 9.49 0.19 3.43
C ILE A 233 9.57 0.65 4.90
N GLY A 234 10.32 -0.07 5.75
CA GLY A 234 10.55 0.32 7.14
C GLY A 234 11.30 1.65 7.25
N LEU A 235 12.39 1.83 6.50
CA LEU A 235 13.15 3.07 6.44
C LEU A 235 12.32 4.22 5.87
N GLY A 236 11.52 3.96 4.84
CA GLY A 236 10.56 4.92 4.31
C GLY A 236 9.55 5.38 5.37
N THR A 237 9.00 4.46 6.13
CA THR A 237 8.06 4.75 7.22
C THR A 237 8.68 5.64 8.30
N LEU A 238 9.97 5.46 8.63
CA LEU A 238 10.69 6.33 9.57
C LEU A 238 10.73 7.78 9.13
N SER A 239 10.77 8.05 7.82
CA SER A 239 10.78 9.41 7.27
C SER A 239 9.45 10.13 7.46
N GLY A 240 8.34 9.40 7.57
CA GLY A 240 6.99 9.87 7.84
C GLY A 240 6.38 10.75 6.74
N GLY A 241 5.20 10.40 6.26
CA GLY A 241 4.45 11.17 5.25
C GLY A 241 3.60 12.28 5.87
N TRP A 242 4.19 13.26 6.56
CA TRP A 242 3.49 14.22 7.44
C TRP A 242 2.36 15.00 6.75
N ARG A 243 2.47 15.31 5.46
CA ARG A 243 1.40 15.99 4.70
C ARG A 243 0.13 15.12 4.63
N ILE A 244 0.31 13.83 4.35
CA ILE A 244 -0.79 12.85 4.26
C ILE A 244 -1.30 12.49 5.67
N VAL A 245 -0.39 12.35 6.66
CA VAL A 245 -0.75 12.14 8.08
C VAL A 245 -1.73 13.20 8.57
N HIS A 246 -1.48 14.47 8.24
CA HIS A 246 -2.39 15.54 8.60
C HIS A 246 -3.77 15.39 7.95
N THR A 247 -3.83 14.99 6.68
CA THR A 247 -5.10 14.79 5.97
C THR A 247 -5.91 13.64 6.58
N MET A 248 -5.29 12.48 6.77
CA MET A 248 -5.97 11.28 7.27
C MET A 248 -6.31 11.36 8.76
N GLY A 249 -5.39 11.88 9.57
CA GLY A 249 -5.55 11.91 11.02
C GLY A 249 -6.50 12.98 11.55
N SER A 250 -6.68 14.10 10.82
CA SER A 250 -7.43 15.25 11.34
C SER A 250 -8.54 15.76 10.43
N ARG A 251 -8.46 15.50 9.11
CA ARG A 251 -9.40 16.10 8.15
C ARG A 251 -10.59 15.21 7.81
N ILE A 252 -10.55 13.88 8.02
CA ILE A 252 -11.67 12.98 7.70
C ILE A 252 -12.70 13.00 8.83
N THR A 253 -12.28 12.68 10.05
CA THR A 253 -13.12 12.72 11.26
C THR A 253 -12.24 12.88 12.51
N LYS A 254 -12.84 13.33 13.62
CA LYS A 254 -12.12 13.44 14.90
C LYS A 254 -12.18 12.10 15.64
N LEU A 255 -11.05 11.42 15.78
CA LEU A 255 -10.94 10.17 16.51
C LEU A 255 -10.56 10.39 17.98
N LYS A 256 -11.06 9.49 18.84
CA LYS A 256 -10.57 9.23 20.19
C LYS A 256 -9.82 7.90 20.20
N PRO A 257 -9.04 7.55 21.24
CA PRO A 257 -8.30 6.28 21.28
C PRO A 257 -9.14 5.04 20.96
N VAL A 258 -10.36 4.94 21.47
CA VAL A 258 -11.29 3.85 21.14
C VAL A 258 -11.63 3.81 19.64
N GLY A 259 -11.78 4.96 18.99
CA GLY A 259 -12.06 5.04 17.57
C GLY A 259 -10.82 4.69 16.73
N GLY A 260 -9.62 5.13 17.15
CA GLY A 260 -8.35 4.73 16.53
C GLY A 260 -8.14 3.22 16.59
N PHE A 261 -8.30 2.64 17.78
CA PHE A 261 -8.27 1.19 17.98
C PHE A 261 -9.23 0.45 17.05
N SER A 262 -10.49 0.90 16.97
CA SER A 262 -11.52 0.25 16.15
C SER A 262 -11.18 0.32 14.65
N ALA A 263 -10.68 1.46 14.17
CA ALA A 263 -10.30 1.65 12.77
C ALA A 263 -9.07 0.81 12.39
N GLU A 264 -8.04 0.83 13.22
CA GLU A 264 -6.81 0.05 13.01
C GLU A 264 -7.08 -1.46 13.07
N THR A 265 -7.88 -1.92 14.03
CA THR A 265 -8.26 -3.34 14.15
C THR A 265 -9.05 -3.80 12.93
N ALA A 266 -10.01 -3.00 12.45
CA ALA A 266 -10.80 -3.31 11.27
C ALA A 266 -9.93 -3.41 10.01
N ALA A 267 -9.04 -2.44 9.83
CA ALA A 267 -8.14 -2.40 8.69
C ALA A 267 -7.11 -3.52 8.75
N ALA A 268 -6.51 -3.79 9.92
CA ALA A 268 -5.57 -4.89 10.11
C ALA A 268 -6.21 -6.25 9.79
N ALA A 269 -7.39 -6.53 10.33
CA ALA A 269 -8.10 -7.77 10.07
C ALA A 269 -8.42 -7.95 8.58
N SER A 270 -8.84 -6.88 7.89
CA SER A 270 -9.13 -6.91 6.47
C SER A 270 -7.85 -7.15 5.64
N ILE A 271 -6.77 -6.38 5.88
CA ILE A 271 -5.53 -6.46 5.10
C ILE A 271 -4.84 -7.81 5.32
N ILE A 272 -4.68 -8.25 6.57
CA ILE A 272 -4.04 -9.53 6.90
C ILE A 272 -4.81 -10.69 6.27
N GLY A 273 -6.16 -10.66 6.37
CA GLY A 273 -6.99 -11.71 5.78
C GLY A 273 -6.82 -11.86 4.27
N VAL A 274 -6.78 -10.76 3.52
CA VAL A 274 -6.63 -10.82 2.06
C VAL A 274 -5.17 -11.06 1.63
N THR A 275 -4.19 -10.69 2.45
CA THR A 275 -2.76 -10.93 2.18
C THR A 275 -2.46 -12.44 2.12
N PHE A 276 -3.03 -13.24 3.02
CA PHE A 276 -2.92 -14.71 2.96
C PHE A 276 -3.54 -15.30 1.69
N GLY A 277 -4.54 -14.64 1.10
CA GLY A 277 -5.13 -15.00 -0.19
C GLY A 277 -4.34 -14.52 -1.40
N GLY A 278 -3.18 -13.88 -1.22
CA GLY A 278 -2.36 -13.35 -2.30
C GLY A 278 -2.98 -12.15 -3.04
N ILE A 279 -3.93 -11.45 -2.42
CA ILE A 279 -4.65 -10.35 -3.06
C ILE A 279 -3.92 -9.04 -2.79
N PRO A 280 -3.40 -8.35 -3.81
CA PRO A 280 -2.80 -7.03 -3.66
C PRO A 280 -3.89 -5.98 -3.42
N VAL A 281 -4.01 -5.52 -2.19
CA VAL A 281 -5.00 -4.50 -1.83
C VAL A 281 -4.35 -3.14 -1.54
N SER A 282 -5.19 -2.11 -1.56
CA SER A 282 -4.81 -0.77 -1.09
C SER A 282 -5.03 -0.66 0.42
N THR A 283 -3.94 -0.57 1.15
CA THR A 283 -3.95 -0.33 2.59
C THR A 283 -4.55 1.04 2.92
N THR A 284 -4.28 2.05 2.07
CA THR A 284 -4.86 3.40 2.17
C THR A 284 -6.39 3.38 2.05
N HIS A 285 -6.95 2.63 1.09
CA HIS A 285 -8.40 2.51 0.92
C HIS A 285 -9.05 1.84 2.14
N THR A 286 -8.44 0.76 2.61
CA THR A 286 -8.95 -0.02 3.74
C THR A 286 -9.01 0.80 5.03
N ILE A 287 -7.90 1.46 5.41
CA ILE A 287 -7.87 2.25 6.64
C ILE A 287 -8.74 3.52 6.53
N THR A 288 -8.78 4.15 5.36
CA THR A 288 -9.67 5.31 5.13
C THR A 288 -11.13 4.91 5.29
N GLY A 289 -11.52 3.78 4.70
CA GLY A 289 -12.85 3.21 4.89
C GLY A 289 -13.15 2.95 6.37
N ALA A 290 -12.23 2.33 7.09
CA ALA A 290 -12.38 2.04 8.51
C ALA A 290 -12.55 3.33 9.36
N ILE A 291 -11.79 4.39 9.07
CA ILE A 291 -11.91 5.70 9.72
C ILE A 291 -13.29 6.32 9.45
N VAL A 292 -13.77 6.24 8.20
CA VAL A 292 -15.11 6.72 7.82
C VAL A 292 -16.20 5.92 8.56
N GLY A 293 -16.09 4.58 8.59
CA GLY A 293 -17.02 3.71 9.31
C GLY A 293 -17.10 4.03 10.79
N VAL A 294 -15.98 4.18 11.47
CA VAL A 294 -15.91 4.61 12.88
C VAL A 294 -16.53 5.99 13.07
N GLY A 295 -16.25 6.94 12.18
CA GLY A 295 -16.85 8.28 12.23
C GLY A 295 -18.38 8.25 12.12
N ALA A 296 -18.91 7.41 11.23
CA ALA A 296 -20.33 7.26 10.96
C ALA A 296 -21.13 6.70 12.15
N THR A 297 -20.50 5.97 13.08
CA THR A 297 -21.20 5.46 14.30
C THR A 297 -21.73 6.58 15.20
N ARG A 298 -21.14 7.76 15.16
CA ARG A 298 -21.63 8.90 15.94
C ARG A 298 -22.79 9.60 15.23
N ARG A 299 -22.57 9.99 14.01
CA ARG A 299 -23.53 10.57 13.05
C ARG A 299 -22.87 10.67 11.69
N LEU A 300 -23.63 10.58 10.62
CA LEU A 300 -23.09 10.69 9.25
C LEU A 300 -22.40 12.05 9.00
N SER A 301 -22.89 13.12 9.64
CA SER A 301 -22.28 14.46 9.56
C SER A 301 -20.96 14.61 10.35
N ALA A 302 -20.53 13.61 11.13
CA ALA A 302 -19.22 13.61 11.77
C ALA A 302 -18.09 13.32 10.78
N VAL A 303 -18.41 12.74 9.61
CA VAL A 303 -17.50 12.52 8.50
C VAL A 303 -17.52 13.75 7.60
N ARG A 304 -16.35 14.27 7.26
CA ARG A 304 -16.21 15.38 6.30
C ARG A 304 -16.22 14.83 4.87
N TRP A 305 -17.42 14.65 4.34
CA TRP A 305 -17.66 14.03 3.02
C TRP A 305 -16.94 14.72 1.87
N GLY A 306 -16.72 16.04 1.93
CA GLY A 306 -15.93 16.77 0.94
C GLY A 306 -14.48 16.28 0.87
N VAL A 307 -13.87 15.98 2.02
CA VAL A 307 -12.51 15.39 2.06
C VAL A 307 -12.54 13.94 1.56
N ALA A 308 -13.53 13.16 2.01
CA ALA A 308 -13.69 11.77 1.59
C ALA A 308 -13.87 11.67 0.05
N SER A 309 -14.67 12.54 -0.56
CA SER A 309 -14.86 12.55 -2.01
C SER A 309 -13.59 12.91 -2.77
N THR A 310 -12.79 13.87 -2.29
CA THR A 310 -11.48 14.20 -2.88
C THR A 310 -10.54 12.98 -2.86
N ILE A 311 -10.55 12.21 -1.77
CA ILE A 311 -9.77 10.99 -1.64
C ILE A 311 -10.25 9.92 -2.64
N VAL A 312 -11.56 9.73 -2.77
CA VAL A 312 -12.14 8.77 -3.74
C VAL A 312 -11.76 9.14 -5.18
N TRP A 313 -11.81 10.42 -5.54
CA TRP A 313 -11.36 10.87 -6.86
C TRP A 313 -9.88 10.59 -7.10
N ALA A 314 -9.03 10.79 -6.07
CA ALA A 314 -7.63 10.43 -6.17
C ALA A 314 -7.43 8.93 -6.42
N TRP A 315 -8.25 8.08 -5.80
CA TRP A 315 -8.20 6.63 -6.03
C TRP A 315 -8.54 6.25 -7.47
N VAL A 316 -9.59 6.85 -8.03
CA VAL A 316 -10.01 6.60 -9.43
C VAL A 316 -8.93 7.05 -10.41
N LEU A 317 -8.27 8.18 -10.13
CA LEU A 317 -7.26 8.74 -11.02
C LEU A 317 -5.89 8.04 -10.92
N THR A 318 -5.60 7.31 -9.84
CA THR A 318 -4.26 6.77 -9.57
C THR A 318 -3.79 5.81 -10.67
N ILE A 319 -4.60 4.80 -11.02
CA ILE A 319 -4.22 3.82 -12.06
C ILE A 319 -4.06 4.50 -13.43
N PRO A 320 -5.02 5.29 -13.94
CA PRO A 320 -4.87 5.95 -15.23
C PRO A 320 -3.69 6.91 -15.30
N ALA A 321 -3.45 7.69 -14.24
CA ALA A 321 -2.39 8.68 -14.23
C ALA A 321 -1.01 8.03 -14.17
N SER A 322 -0.79 7.04 -13.30
CA SER A 322 0.48 6.31 -13.24
C SER A 322 0.73 5.53 -14.54
N ALA A 323 -0.31 4.94 -15.15
CA ALA A 323 -0.21 4.27 -16.45
C ALA A 323 0.19 5.24 -17.57
N ALA A 324 -0.42 6.43 -17.61
CA ALA A 324 -0.07 7.44 -18.62
C ALA A 324 1.38 7.93 -18.47
N ILE A 325 1.84 8.18 -17.24
CA ILE A 325 3.23 8.59 -16.96
C ILE A 325 4.20 7.50 -17.40
N SER A 326 3.90 6.25 -17.04
CA SER A 326 4.72 5.09 -17.38
C SER A 326 4.76 4.82 -18.90
N ALA A 327 3.62 4.93 -19.58
CA ALA A 327 3.52 4.82 -21.03
C ALA A 327 4.38 5.88 -21.73
N LEU A 328 4.30 7.13 -21.28
CA LEU A 328 5.13 8.22 -21.81
C LEU A 328 6.62 7.95 -21.56
N CYS A 329 6.99 7.50 -20.34
CA CYS A 329 8.35 7.12 -20.00
C CYS A 329 8.86 6.02 -20.95
N PHE A 330 8.04 4.99 -21.21
CA PHE A 330 8.40 3.87 -22.09
C PHE A 330 8.61 4.34 -23.53
N VAL A 331 7.70 5.15 -24.10
CA VAL A 331 7.83 5.69 -25.45
C VAL A 331 9.12 6.50 -25.60
N VAL A 332 9.41 7.37 -24.63
CA VAL A 332 10.64 8.17 -24.65
C VAL A 332 11.88 7.30 -24.53
N ALA A 333 11.90 6.36 -23.57
CA ALA A 333 13.06 5.50 -23.34
C ALA A 333 13.35 4.57 -24.53
N ARG A 334 12.30 4.08 -25.22
CA ARG A 334 12.41 3.24 -26.42
C ARG A 334 13.13 3.95 -27.58
N LEU A 335 13.20 5.29 -27.60
CA LEU A 335 13.96 6.03 -28.65
C LEU A 335 15.48 5.92 -28.49
N PHE A 336 15.94 5.45 -27.31
CA PHE A 336 17.37 5.37 -26.96
C PHE A 336 17.88 3.91 -26.82
N VAL A 337 17.01 2.95 -26.99
CA VAL A 337 17.30 1.50 -26.95
C VAL A 337 16.98 0.86 -28.30
#